data_234139b71cf9fb03fe117a72eb1b20f1
#
_entry.id   234139b71cf9fb03fe117a72eb1b20f1
#
_cell.length_a   1.000
_cell.length_b   1.000
_cell.length_c   1.000
_cell.angle_alpha   90.00
_cell.angle_beta   90.00
_cell.angle_gamma   90.00
#
_symmetry.space_group_name_H-M   'P 1'
#
loop_
_entity.id
_entity.type
_entity.pdbx_description
1 polymer ?
#
loop_
_entity_poly.entity_id
_entity_poly.type
_entity_poly.pdbx_seq_one_letter_code
_entity_poly.pdbx_strand_id
1 'polypeptide(L)'
;LFVCLDTSASMYGTPERISSTLISLLEETAEDLDRDCFLIDFSVSTRAIDLMAKRKAERLKRIGITVVDSTEIPDNSADLSSDGQAHTGRGVWRQPTTTHLPFIGGGTSAKKMMNQMFDLLDNDGLHYVNADVLWITDFLIPNPPQQMLARFKEYKETGTRFYGIRIVRDDDKEPNEWKDYFNWIYTIKYRPLRRY
;
A
#
# COMPACT_ATOMS: atom_id res chain seq x y z
N LEU A 1 -1.76 -8.90 6.17
CA LEU A 1 -2.45 -7.66 5.79
C LEU A 1 -1.62 -6.91 4.75
N PHE A 2 -2.26 -6.50 3.65
CA PHE A 2 -1.66 -5.56 2.69
C PHE A 2 -2.34 -4.20 2.85
N VAL A 3 -1.55 -3.14 3.02
CA VAL A 3 -2.05 -1.78 3.14
C VAL A 3 -1.56 -0.98 1.93
N CYS A 4 -2.47 -0.53 1.08
CA CYS A 4 -2.17 0.33 -0.07
C CYS A 4 -2.44 1.79 0.33
N LEU A 5 -1.38 2.59 0.45
CA LEU A 5 -1.44 3.98 0.88
C LEU A 5 -1.24 4.92 -0.29
N ASP A 6 -2.23 5.76 -0.54
CA ASP A 6 -2.14 6.85 -1.50
C ASP A 6 -1.29 7.99 -0.92
N THR A 7 -0.18 8.30 -1.60
CA THR A 7 0.74 9.39 -1.24
C THR A 7 0.75 10.51 -2.29
N SER A 8 -0.33 10.60 -3.08
CA SER A 8 -0.53 11.65 -4.09
C SER A 8 -0.75 13.03 -3.46
N ALA A 9 -0.72 14.07 -4.29
CA ALA A 9 -0.82 15.46 -3.81
C ALA A 9 -2.14 15.78 -3.09
N SER A 10 -3.24 15.13 -3.44
CA SER A 10 -4.55 15.30 -2.79
C SER A 10 -4.56 14.81 -1.34
N MET A 11 -3.64 13.91 -1.01
CA MET A 11 -3.49 13.34 0.32
C MET A 11 -2.56 14.15 1.25
N TYR A 12 -2.05 15.32 0.83
CA TYR A 12 -1.22 16.17 1.71
C TYR A 12 -1.99 16.80 2.86
N GLY A 13 -1.30 17.07 3.95
CA GLY A 13 -1.78 17.83 5.09
C GLY A 13 -2.63 17.02 6.06
N THR A 14 -3.92 17.30 6.18
CA THR A 14 -4.79 16.57 7.12
C THR A 14 -4.97 15.09 6.76
N PRO A 15 -5.21 14.71 5.48
CA PRO A 15 -5.23 13.30 5.08
C PRO A 15 -3.93 12.57 5.39
N GLU A 16 -2.78 13.18 5.12
CA GLU A 16 -1.46 12.63 5.44
C GLU A 16 -1.31 12.28 6.92
N ARG A 17 -1.71 13.19 7.82
CA ARG A 17 -1.64 12.94 9.27
C ARG A 17 -2.58 11.82 9.71
N ILE A 18 -3.80 11.79 9.17
CA ILE A 18 -4.76 10.71 9.44
C ILE A 18 -4.18 9.37 8.96
N SER A 19 -3.68 9.32 7.72
CA SER A 19 -3.09 8.12 7.14
C SER A 19 -1.88 7.62 7.93
N SER A 20 -0.97 8.51 8.32
CA SER A 20 0.21 8.16 9.12
C SER A 20 -0.20 7.57 10.48
N THR A 21 -1.21 8.13 11.14
CA THR A 21 -1.75 7.58 12.39
C THR A 21 -2.36 6.20 12.18
N LEU A 22 -3.13 6.01 11.11
CA LEU A 22 -3.71 4.70 10.78
C LEU A 22 -2.64 3.64 10.51
N ILE A 23 -1.58 3.98 9.77
CA ILE A 23 -0.47 3.06 9.51
C ILE A 23 0.21 2.65 10.82
N SER A 24 0.50 3.59 11.72
CA SER A 24 1.11 3.28 13.01
C SER A 24 0.23 2.35 13.85
N LEU A 25 -1.09 2.56 13.87
CA LEU A 25 -2.03 1.68 14.58
C LEU A 25 -2.12 0.29 13.93
N LEU A 26 -2.07 0.21 12.60
CA LEU A 26 -2.08 -1.07 11.88
C LEU A 26 -0.80 -1.87 12.13
N GLU A 27 0.35 -1.20 12.16
CA GLU A 27 1.65 -1.79 12.48
C GLU A 27 1.64 -2.35 13.91
N GLU A 28 1.22 -1.57 14.90
CA GLU A 28 1.08 -2.01 16.30
C GLU A 28 0.11 -3.19 16.42
N THR A 29 -1.06 -3.11 15.78
CA THR A 29 -2.05 -4.19 15.80
C THR A 29 -1.52 -5.47 15.13
N ALA A 30 -0.81 -5.35 14.01
CA ALA A 30 -0.21 -6.49 13.33
C ALA A 30 0.88 -7.14 14.21
N GLU A 31 1.63 -6.31 14.93
CA GLU A 31 2.62 -6.76 15.90
C GLU A 31 1.96 -7.54 17.03
N ASP A 32 0.94 -7.00 17.66
CA ASP A 32 0.22 -7.63 18.79
C ASP A 32 -0.42 -8.96 18.40
N LEU A 33 -0.90 -9.06 17.16
CA LEU A 33 -1.55 -10.26 16.63
C LEU A 33 -0.58 -11.25 15.97
N ASP A 34 0.72 -10.98 15.96
CA ASP A 34 1.76 -11.77 15.26
C ASP A 34 1.43 -12.02 13.77
N ARG A 35 0.98 -10.98 13.09
CA ARG A 35 0.59 -11.02 11.67
C ARG A 35 1.58 -10.27 10.79
N ASP A 36 1.75 -10.76 9.57
CA ASP A 36 2.47 -10.02 8.54
C ASP A 36 1.69 -8.78 8.11
N CYS A 37 2.42 -7.67 7.91
CA CYS A 37 1.86 -6.41 7.42
C CYS A 37 2.78 -5.80 6.38
N PHE A 38 2.26 -5.62 5.15
CA PHE A 38 2.96 -4.98 4.05
C PHE A 38 2.30 -3.66 3.73
N LEU A 39 3.12 -2.63 3.56
CA LEU A 39 2.70 -1.33 3.08
C LEU A 39 3.13 -1.17 1.62
N ILE A 40 2.18 -0.84 0.74
CA ILE A 40 2.40 -0.43 -0.64
C ILE A 40 2.04 1.05 -0.73
N ASP A 41 3.03 1.95 -0.70
CA ASP A 41 2.77 3.35 -0.96
C ASP A 41 2.74 3.60 -2.48
N PHE A 42 1.84 4.46 -2.92
CA PHE A 42 1.68 4.73 -4.33
C PHE A 42 1.27 6.18 -4.63
N SER A 43 1.86 6.70 -5.71
CA SER A 43 1.51 7.98 -6.35
C SER A 43 1.83 7.86 -7.84
N VAL A 44 2.82 8.57 -8.36
CA VAL A 44 3.42 8.37 -9.70
C VAL A 44 4.33 7.14 -9.73
N SER A 45 4.86 6.73 -8.61
CA SER A 45 5.65 5.51 -8.37
C SER A 45 5.00 4.67 -7.28
N THR A 46 5.43 3.42 -7.16
CA THR A 46 5.00 2.51 -6.09
C THR A 46 6.21 1.93 -5.39
N ARG A 47 6.04 1.66 -4.10
CA ARG A 47 7.05 1.04 -3.26
C ARG A 47 6.37 0.12 -2.26
N ALA A 48 6.90 -1.11 -2.09
CA ALA A 48 6.44 -2.06 -1.09
C ALA A 48 7.42 -2.14 0.08
N ILE A 49 6.90 -2.19 1.30
CA ILE A 49 7.68 -2.23 2.54
C ILE A 49 7.07 -3.32 3.44
N ASP A 50 7.89 -4.27 3.88
CA ASP A 50 7.50 -5.20 4.96
C ASP A 50 7.65 -4.49 6.30
N LEU A 51 6.53 -4.09 6.91
CA LEU A 51 6.51 -3.40 8.20
C LEU A 51 6.99 -4.29 9.35
N MET A 52 6.93 -5.61 9.17
CA MET A 52 7.34 -6.59 10.19
C MET A 52 8.76 -7.14 9.99
N ALA A 53 9.50 -6.67 8.97
CA ALA A 53 10.84 -7.19 8.64
C ALA A 53 11.82 -7.09 9.81
N LYS A 54 11.83 -5.97 10.52
CA LYS A 54 12.70 -5.76 11.70
C LYS A 54 12.41 -6.79 12.81
N ARG A 55 11.14 -7.02 13.08
CA ARG A 55 10.69 -7.99 14.08
C ARG A 55 11.04 -9.43 13.69
N LYS A 56 10.83 -9.78 12.42
CA LYS A 56 11.25 -11.08 11.89
C LYS A 56 12.74 -11.29 12.07
N ALA A 57 13.56 -10.29 11.77
CA ALA A 57 15.01 -10.34 11.96
C ALA A 57 15.39 -10.51 13.43
N GLU A 58 14.77 -9.79 14.35
CA GLU A 58 15.00 -9.92 15.81
C GLU A 58 14.59 -11.30 16.32
N ARG A 59 13.43 -11.82 15.87
CA ARG A 59 12.97 -13.17 16.23
C ARG A 59 13.94 -14.25 15.76
N LEU A 60 14.43 -14.16 14.53
CA LEU A 60 15.40 -15.09 13.99
C LEU A 60 16.74 -15.04 14.72
N LYS A 61 17.20 -13.84 15.12
CA LYS A 61 18.39 -13.68 15.97
C LYS A 61 18.25 -14.40 17.32
N ARG A 62 17.07 -14.32 17.95
CA ARG A 62 16.81 -14.98 19.24
C ARG A 62 16.91 -16.51 19.19
N ILE A 63 16.60 -17.11 18.03
CA ILE A 63 16.71 -18.57 17.81
C ILE A 63 18.04 -18.98 17.15
N GLY A 64 19.02 -18.04 17.10
CA GLY A 64 20.36 -18.32 16.61
C GLY A 64 20.54 -18.33 15.09
N ILE A 65 19.54 -17.84 14.34
CA ILE A 65 19.61 -17.70 12.89
C ILE A 65 20.11 -16.29 12.57
N THR A 66 21.27 -16.20 11.90
CA THR A 66 21.79 -14.93 11.39
C THR A 66 21.05 -14.58 10.10
N VAL A 67 20.22 -13.54 10.13
CA VAL A 67 19.61 -13.01 8.91
C VAL A 67 20.66 -12.16 8.22
N VAL A 68 21.09 -12.60 7.05
CA VAL A 68 21.80 -11.71 6.11
C VAL A 68 20.73 -10.78 5.57
N ASP A 69 20.95 -9.49 5.73
CA ASP A 69 19.98 -8.42 5.39
C ASP A 69 19.75 -8.38 3.87
N SER A 70 18.87 -9.26 3.37
CA SER A 70 18.42 -9.28 1.98
C SER A 70 17.07 -8.57 1.87
N THR A 71 17.04 -7.31 2.27
CA THR A 71 15.86 -6.45 2.14
C THR A 71 15.67 -5.91 0.71
N GLU A 72 16.22 -6.58 -0.28
CA GLU A 72 16.00 -6.22 -1.68
C GLU A 72 14.83 -7.04 -2.25
N ILE A 73 13.61 -6.52 -2.14
CA ILE A 73 12.55 -6.93 -3.08
C ILE A 73 12.88 -6.22 -4.39
N PRO A 74 13.15 -6.94 -5.49
CA PRO A 74 13.51 -6.31 -6.75
C PRO A 74 12.34 -5.44 -7.23
N ASP A 75 12.64 -4.17 -7.49
CA ASP A 75 11.73 -3.29 -8.22
C ASP A 75 11.62 -3.79 -9.66
N ASN A 76 10.59 -4.57 -9.96
CA ASN A 76 10.27 -5.06 -11.30
C ASN A 76 9.60 -3.99 -12.18
N SER A 77 9.63 -2.73 -11.80
CA SER A 77 9.26 -1.64 -12.69
C SER A 77 10.36 -1.39 -13.71
N ALA A 78 10.56 -2.32 -14.66
CA ALA A 78 11.26 -2.03 -15.89
C ALA A 78 10.43 -1.00 -16.67
N ASP A 79 10.81 0.25 -16.55
CA ASP A 79 10.34 1.31 -17.43
C ASP A 79 10.79 0.93 -18.85
N LEU A 80 9.84 0.47 -19.68
CA LEU A 80 10.04 0.34 -21.10
C LEU A 80 10.10 1.75 -21.71
N SER A 81 11.17 2.48 -21.41
CA SER A 81 11.55 3.62 -22.20
C SER A 81 12.21 3.10 -23.49
N SER A 82 11.81 3.65 -24.62
CA SER A 82 12.17 3.28 -25.99
C SER A 82 13.64 3.43 -26.36
N ASP A 83 14.53 3.62 -25.42
CA ASP A 83 15.97 3.81 -25.64
C ASP A 83 16.80 2.77 -24.87
N GLY A 84 16.69 1.53 -25.23
CA GLY A 84 17.66 0.43 -25.18
C GLY A 84 18.74 0.36 -24.08
N GLN A 85 18.63 1.07 -22.96
CA GLN A 85 19.54 0.95 -21.82
C GLN A 85 18.76 0.59 -20.56
N ALA A 86 18.88 -0.67 -20.16
CA ALA A 86 18.40 -1.16 -18.88
C ALA A 86 19.22 -0.51 -17.74
N HIS A 87 18.66 0.50 -17.09
CA HIS A 87 19.17 0.99 -15.82
C HIS A 87 18.68 0.05 -14.70
N THR A 88 19.52 -0.89 -14.31
CA THR A 88 19.36 -1.63 -13.06
C THR A 88 19.69 -0.71 -11.89
N GLY A 89 18.73 0.17 -11.55
CA GLY A 89 18.80 0.98 -10.35
C GLY A 89 18.46 0.11 -9.14
N ARG A 90 19.48 -0.43 -8.46
CA ARG A 90 19.29 -1.04 -7.12
C ARG A 90 18.88 0.05 -6.15
N GLY A 91 17.58 0.18 -5.91
CA GLY A 91 17.05 1.01 -4.84
C GLY A 91 17.45 0.44 -3.49
N VAL A 92 18.33 1.12 -2.77
CA VAL A 92 18.65 0.78 -1.37
C VAL A 92 17.41 1.11 -0.53
N TRP A 93 16.70 0.08 -0.08
CA TRP A 93 15.56 0.22 0.82
C TRP A 93 16.07 0.70 2.19
N ARG A 94 15.86 1.99 2.49
CA ARG A 94 16.02 2.48 3.85
C ARG A 94 14.73 2.15 4.59
N GLN A 95 14.82 1.34 5.66
CA GLN A 95 13.69 1.14 6.57
C GLN A 95 13.21 2.51 7.05
N PRO A 96 11.96 2.90 6.82
CA PRO A 96 11.44 4.07 7.48
C PRO A 96 11.38 3.77 8.97
N THR A 97 12.07 4.57 9.76
CA THR A 97 11.72 4.71 11.16
C THR A 97 10.27 5.24 11.17
N THR A 98 9.39 4.57 11.84
CA THR A 98 7.91 4.60 11.87
C THR A 98 7.22 5.98 11.90
N THR A 99 7.90 7.09 11.80
CA THR A 99 7.33 8.42 12.02
C THR A 99 7.14 9.29 10.78
N HIS A 100 7.74 8.98 9.64
CA HIS A 100 7.58 9.79 8.42
C HIS A 100 7.55 8.93 7.16
N LEU A 101 6.33 8.53 6.74
CA LEU A 101 6.10 8.09 5.37
C LEU A 101 6.24 9.32 4.46
N PRO A 102 7.17 9.33 3.50
CA PRO A 102 7.28 10.45 2.59
C PRO A 102 6.08 10.46 1.65
N PHE A 103 5.22 11.45 1.77
CA PHE A 103 4.23 11.73 0.75
C PHE A 103 4.96 12.35 -0.44
N ILE A 104 5.01 11.62 -1.55
CA ILE A 104 5.84 11.97 -2.70
C ILE A 104 5.17 13.04 -3.56
N GLY A 105 3.84 13.15 -3.49
CA GLY A 105 3.05 14.04 -4.33
C GLY A 105 2.92 13.53 -5.77
N GLY A 106 2.41 14.40 -6.65
CA GLY A 106 2.17 14.06 -8.06
C GLY A 106 0.79 13.42 -8.29
N GLY A 107 0.64 12.74 -9.42
CA GLY A 107 -0.60 12.04 -9.78
C GLY A 107 -0.72 10.68 -9.10
N THR A 108 -1.85 10.01 -9.33
CA THR A 108 -2.14 8.70 -8.76
C THR A 108 -2.16 7.63 -9.84
N SER A 109 -1.35 6.58 -9.70
CA SER A 109 -1.31 5.45 -10.62
C SER A 109 -1.80 4.17 -9.95
N ALA A 110 -3.12 3.94 -9.97
CA ALA A 110 -3.71 2.70 -9.48
C ALA A 110 -3.15 1.45 -10.20
N LYS A 111 -2.83 1.58 -11.50
CA LYS A 111 -2.32 0.45 -12.29
C LYS A 111 -1.02 -0.11 -11.72
N LYS A 112 -0.05 0.74 -11.40
CA LYS A 112 1.24 0.30 -10.85
C LYS A 112 1.05 -0.36 -9.49
N MET A 113 0.29 0.28 -8.62
CA MET A 113 0.00 -0.24 -7.28
C MET A 113 -0.72 -1.59 -7.34
N MET A 114 -1.75 -1.73 -8.19
CA MET A 114 -2.49 -2.99 -8.32
C MET A 114 -1.60 -4.11 -8.87
N ASN A 115 -0.73 -3.85 -9.84
CA ASN A 115 0.24 -4.83 -10.30
C ASN A 115 1.12 -5.32 -9.16
N GLN A 116 1.73 -4.41 -8.41
CA GLN A 116 2.61 -4.76 -7.30
C GLN A 116 1.85 -5.51 -6.19
N MET A 117 0.63 -5.11 -5.88
CA MET A 117 -0.24 -5.81 -4.94
C MET A 117 -0.54 -7.24 -5.40
N PHE A 118 -0.90 -7.41 -6.68
CA PHE A 118 -1.17 -8.74 -7.23
C PHE A 118 0.07 -9.61 -7.30
N ASP A 119 1.23 -9.04 -7.66
CA ASP A 119 2.50 -9.77 -7.69
C ASP A 119 2.90 -10.28 -6.30
N LEU A 120 2.60 -9.51 -5.25
CA LEU A 120 2.80 -9.94 -3.86
C LEU A 120 1.78 -11.01 -3.43
N LEU A 121 0.51 -10.89 -3.86
CA LEU A 121 -0.52 -11.88 -3.57
C LEU A 121 -0.26 -13.21 -4.30
N ASP A 122 0.29 -13.16 -5.51
CA ASP A 122 0.64 -14.33 -6.32
C ASP A 122 1.95 -15.00 -5.90
N ASN A 123 2.71 -14.40 -4.98
CA ASN A 123 3.98 -14.94 -4.55
C ASN A 123 3.80 -16.18 -3.67
N ASP A 124 3.85 -17.36 -4.30
CA ASP A 124 3.67 -18.66 -3.65
C ASP A 124 4.61 -18.89 -2.46
N GLY A 125 5.78 -18.23 -2.44
CA GLY A 125 6.75 -18.34 -1.35
C GLY A 125 6.31 -17.67 -0.06
N LEU A 126 5.35 -16.76 -0.12
CA LEU A 126 4.87 -15.98 1.03
C LEU A 126 3.54 -16.50 1.61
N HIS A 127 2.86 -17.45 0.94
CA HIS A 127 1.63 -18.10 1.40
C HIS A 127 0.50 -17.16 1.88
N TYR A 128 0.28 -16.03 1.17
CA TYR A 128 -0.76 -15.06 1.53
C TYR A 128 -2.16 -15.43 1.05
N VAL A 129 -2.51 -16.70 1.15
CA VAL A 129 -3.87 -17.17 0.83
C VAL A 129 -4.85 -16.48 1.79
N ASN A 130 -5.92 -15.88 1.24
CA ASN A 130 -6.93 -15.13 1.99
C ASN A 130 -6.40 -13.88 2.72
N ALA A 131 -5.45 -13.18 2.15
CA ALA A 131 -4.97 -11.93 2.73
C ALA A 131 -6.06 -10.85 2.70
N ASP A 132 -6.16 -10.07 3.77
CA ASP A 132 -6.95 -8.85 3.76
C ASP A 132 -6.14 -7.72 3.11
N VAL A 133 -6.78 -6.91 2.26
CA VAL A 133 -6.20 -5.75 1.59
C VAL A 133 -6.96 -4.50 2.01
N LEU A 134 -6.24 -3.49 2.48
CA LEU A 134 -6.78 -2.21 2.90
C LEU A 134 -6.22 -1.08 2.03
N TRP A 135 -7.09 -0.30 1.38
CA TRP A 135 -6.70 0.92 0.69
C TRP A 135 -7.00 2.14 1.54
N ILE A 136 -6.03 3.05 1.66
CA ILE A 136 -6.16 4.35 2.34
C ILE A 136 -5.93 5.44 1.29
N THR A 137 -6.99 6.13 0.87
CA THR A 137 -6.98 7.08 -0.26
C THR A 137 -8.21 7.99 -0.22
N ASP A 138 -8.25 9.06 -0.99
CA ASP A 138 -9.45 9.85 -1.25
C ASP A 138 -10.37 9.23 -2.32
N PHE A 139 -9.91 8.15 -2.97
CA PHE A 139 -10.56 7.48 -4.10
C PHE A 139 -10.71 8.34 -5.37
N LEU A 140 -9.97 9.44 -5.48
CA LEU A 140 -9.85 10.20 -6.73
C LEU A 140 -8.85 9.53 -7.68
N ILE A 141 -9.00 8.23 -7.86
CA ILE A 141 -8.11 7.36 -8.61
C ILE A 141 -8.74 7.07 -9.96
N PRO A 142 -8.03 7.27 -11.09
CA PRO A 142 -8.52 6.89 -12.40
C PRO A 142 -8.86 5.40 -12.48
N ASN A 143 -9.93 5.06 -13.19
CA ASN A 143 -10.33 3.67 -13.37
C ASN A 143 -9.20 2.85 -14.00
N PRO A 144 -8.80 1.74 -13.38
CA PRO A 144 -7.81 0.86 -13.96
C PRO A 144 -8.35 0.10 -15.17
N PRO A 145 -7.48 -0.50 -16.00
CA PRO A 145 -7.90 -1.34 -17.09
C PRO A 145 -8.84 -2.46 -16.67
N GLN A 146 -9.79 -2.82 -17.52
CA GLN A 146 -10.80 -3.85 -17.23
C GLN A 146 -10.20 -5.20 -16.81
N GLN A 147 -9.04 -5.57 -17.37
CA GLN A 147 -8.31 -6.78 -16.99
C GLN A 147 -7.91 -6.79 -15.50
N MET A 148 -7.50 -5.64 -14.96
CA MET A 148 -7.17 -5.52 -13.54
C MET A 148 -8.39 -5.62 -12.64
N LEU A 149 -9.51 -5.05 -13.08
CA LEU A 149 -10.78 -5.16 -12.38
C LEU A 149 -11.29 -6.61 -12.37
N ALA A 150 -11.03 -7.38 -13.43
CA ALA A 150 -11.34 -8.81 -13.48
C ALA A 150 -10.52 -9.59 -12.42
N ARG A 151 -9.20 -9.35 -12.33
CA ARG A 151 -8.34 -9.95 -11.29
C ARG A 151 -8.82 -9.59 -9.88
N PHE A 152 -9.25 -8.36 -9.67
CA PHE A 152 -9.80 -7.94 -8.38
C PHE A 152 -11.00 -8.79 -7.96
N LYS A 153 -11.92 -9.08 -8.90
CA LYS A 153 -13.07 -9.96 -8.67
C LYS A 153 -12.64 -11.39 -8.39
N GLU A 154 -11.70 -11.93 -9.16
CA GLU A 154 -11.15 -13.26 -8.98
C GLU A 154 -10.58 -13.45 -7.56
N TYR A 155 -9.78 -12.51 -7.06
CA TYR A 155 -9.27 -12.56 -5.70
C TYR A 155 -10.37 -12.50 -4.64
N LYS A 156 -11.44 -11.72 -4.86
CA LYS A 156 -12.61 -11.73 -3.97
C LYS A 156 -13.30 -13.11 -3.92
N GLU A 157 -13.43 -13.76 -5.07
CA GLU A 157 -14.05 -15.10 -5.20
C GLU A 157 -13.19 -16.17 -4.51
N THR A 158 -11.87 -16.01 -4.49
CA THR A 158 -10.94 -16.92 -3.79
C THR A 158 -10.79 -16.62 -2.30
N GLY A 159 -11.45 -15.58 -1.77
CA GLY A 159 -11.53 -15.30 -0.34
C GLY A 159 -10.73 -14.08 0.14
N THR A 160 -9.96 -13.41 -0.72
CA THR A 160 -9.31 -12.13 -0.40
C THR A 160 -10.37 -11.06 -0.14
N ARG A 161 -10.25 -10.33 0.95
CA ARG A 161 -11.17 -9.24 1.31
C ARG A 161 -10.51 -7.90 1.08
N PHE A 162 -11.23 -7.02 0.40
CA PHE A 162 -10.78 -5.67 0.09
C PHE A 162 -11.57 -4.65 0.90
N TYR A 163 -10.86 -3.82 1.64
CA TYR A 163 -11.41 -2.75 2.45
C TYR A 163 -10.84 -1.41 2.01
N GLY A 164 -11.63 -0.35 2.13
CA GLY A 164 -11.22 1.01 1.85
C GLY A 164 -11.39 1.92 3.04
N ILE A 165 -10.43 2.81 3.28
CA ILE A 165 -10.59 4.00 4.11
C ILE A 165 -10.49 5.20 3.19
N ARG A 166 -11.63 5.85 2.97
CA ARG A 166 -11.73 7.06 2.18
C ARG A 166 -11.57 8.28 3.08
N ILE A 167 -10.55 9.11 2.81
CA ILE A 167 -10.27 10.32 3.58
C ILE A 167 -10.57 11.54 2.73
N VAL A 168 -11.63 12.29 3.05
CA VAL A 168 -12.15 13.36 2.21
C VAL A 168 -12.64 14.54 3.01
N ARG A 169 -12.84 15.68 2.33
CA ARG A 169 -13.50 16.83 2.91
C ARG A 169 -14.99 16.55 3.15
N ASP A 170 -15.61 17.30 4.07
CA ASP A 170 -17.03 17.16 4.43
C ASP A 170 -17.97 17.32 3.23
N ASP A 171 -17.59 18.10 2.22
CA ASP A 171 -18.40 18.46 1.05
C ASP A 171 -18.17 17.54 -0.18
N ASP A 172 -17.23 16.60 -0.10
CA ASP A 172 -16.92 15.71 -1.21
C ASP A 172 -18.01 14.65 -1.42
N LYS A 173 -18.35 14.43 -2.70
CA LYS A 173 -19.32 13.40 -3.09
C LYS A 173 -18.72 11.99 -2.95
N GLU A 174 -19.56 11.01 -2.69
CA GLU A 174 -19.14 9.62 -2.64
C GLU A 174 -18.73 9.11 -4.03
N PRO A 175 -17.56 8.45 -4.18
CA PRO A 175 -17.19 7.78 -5.41
C PRO A 175 -18.04 6.52 -5.57
N ASN A 176 -18.83 6.46 -6.63
CA ASN A 176 -19.68 5.30 -6.90
C ASN A 176 -18.94 4.15 -7.58
N GLU A 177 -17.84 4.46 -8.26
CA GLU A 177 -17.20 3.56 -9.20
C GLU A 177 -16.44 2.39 -8.56
N TRP A 178 -15.99 2.55 -7.31
CA TRP A 178 -15.20 1.55 -6.59
C TRP A 178 -16.01 0.64 -5.65
N LYS A 179 -17.29 0.94 -5.39
CA LYS A 179 -18.11 0.22 -4.39
C LYS A 179 -18.20 -1.28 -4.66
N ASP A 180 -18.31 -1.68 -5.93
CA ASP A 180 -18.51 -3.09 -6.30
C ASP A 180 -17.25 -3.94 -6.12
N TYR A 181 -16.09 -3.31 -6.05
CA TYR A 181 -14.79 -4.00 -5.91
C TYR A 181 -14.39 -4.20 -4.46
N PHE A 182 -14.89 -3.38 -3.55
CA PHE A 182 -14.58 -3.48 -2.12
C PHE A 182 -15.66 -4.24 -1.35
N ASN A 183 -15.28 -4.94 -0.31
CA ASN A 183 -16.21 -5.52 0.65
C ASN A 183 -16.85 -4.41 1.48
N TRP A 184 -16.04 -3.40 1.84
CA TRP A 184 -16.52 -2.22 2.55
C TRP A 184 -15.60 -1.02 2.34
N ILE A 185 -16.18 0.19 2.25
CA ILE A 185 -15.45 1.46 2.23
C ILE A 185 -15.93 2.31 3.39
N TYR A 186 -15.03 2.59 4.35
CA TYR A 186 -15.26 3.52 5.44
C TYR A 186 -14.87 4.93 5.02
N THR A 187 -15.68 5.93 5.32
CA THR A 187 -15.39 7.33 4.99
C THR A 187 -15.04 8.13 6.23
N ILE A 188 -13.85 8.70 6.26
CA ILE A 188 -13.39 9.68 7.24
C ILE A 188 -13.52 11.06 6.62
N LYS A 189 -14.41 11.89 7.17
CA LYS A 189 -14.61 13.26 6.74
C LYS A 189 -13.81 14.21 7.64
N TYR A 190 -13.10 15.17 7.02
CA TYR A 190 -12.36 16.17 7.76
C TYR A 190 -12.72 17.60 7.31
N ARG A 191 -12.59 18.54 8.24
CA ARG A 191 -12.68 19.98 7.96
C ARG A 191 -11.29 20.58 7.94
N PRO A 192 -10.86 21.23 6.86
CA PRO A 192 -9.60 21.94 6.87
C PRO A 192 -9.60 23.02 7.95
N LEU A 193 -8.54 23.10 8.72
CA LEU A 193 -8.37 24.19 9.68
C LEU A 193 -8.39 25.52 8.91
N ARG A 194 -9.29 26.43 9.25
CA ARG A 194 -9.26 27.79 8.71
C ARG A 194 -7.94 28.43 9.15
N ARG A 195 -7.10 28.79 8.19
CA ARG A 195 -5.95 29.66 8.48
C ARG A 195 -6.55 31.04 8.78
N TYR A 196 -6.42 31.49 10.01
CA TYR A 196 -6.68 32.87 10.40
C TYR A 196 -5.48 33.75 9.98
#